data_c19c0dd8720b4151bcb809d1862a88d2
#
_entry.id   c19c0dd8720b4151bcb809d1862a88d2
#
_cell.length_a   1.000
_cell.length_b   1.000
_cell.length_c   1.000
_cell.angle_alpha   90.00
_cell.angle_beta   90.00
_cell.angle_gamma   90.00
#
_symmetry.space_group_name_H-M   'P 1'
#
loop_
_entity.id
_entity.type
_entity.pdbx_description
1 polymer ?
#
loop_
_entity_poly.entity_id
_entity_poly.type
_entity_poly.pdbx_seq_one_letter_code
_entity_poly.pdbx_strand_id
1 'polypeptide(L)'
;MSSVSVDSNKLKSLIGAYYDRRMLRILLLGIISGFPWVLIASALSLWLKEEGLSRSTIGWAGLIFGVYAFNFLWAPIIDRVRLPFLTNKIGHRKSIILLMQTIILICLIIWSVLEPTQNLALIIGVGLAIAISSATQDITIDALRIEQIKKEESASMAAGAAMAVVGWWTGFKLGGYVCLEIAEKLENSGVDQYWQVTFIFLMGIIVLCNVGLSFIPESNKERFQNILNTDASNTNVESVVKASYLFIAIGALCFLIGQFFEKIWFTNGGLTFVVIGVVFYIFSFFIKKFGAENPISQTFYYLNNVVANPLSSFFNNNGVRIGIAILAFVFLFKIGEAFLGRMSLVFYKEIGFSKGDIAIYSKALGWITTIVFTLIGGAIAMRSGIIKTLIIAGIAMSATNILFSLLAWVGPSKVLFAFAVIIDDLAAAFATVAFVTFISLLVDRSFTATQYALLASVGTAGRTLLASSSGAMVDGLGGDWGLFFMITAVMVIPSLICLLMIKNKINLNKQ
;
A
#
# COMPACT_ATOMS: atom_id res chain seq x y z
N MET A 1 18.25 37.54 -14.30
CA MET A 1 16.87 37.21 -13.88
C MET A 1 16.04 37.01 -15.15
N SER A 2 15.97 35.79 -15.68
CA SER A 2 15.11 35.46 -16.81
C SER A 2 13.75 35.06 -16.22
N SER A 3 12.73 35.88 -16.44
CA SER A 3 11.35 35.62 -16.13
C SER A 3 10.90 34.38 -16.90
N VAL A 4 10.65 33.28 -16.20
CA VAL A 4 9.97 32.12 -16.77
C VAL A 4 8.53 32.54 -16.98
N SER A 5 8.20 32.98 -18.18
CA SER A 5 6.81 33.12 -18.62
C SER A 5 6.21 31.71 -18.66
N VAL A 6 5.43 31.38 -17.63
CA VAL A 6 4.60 30.18 -17.65
C VAL A 6 3.64 30.36 -18.83
N ASP A 7 3.79 29.50 -19.82
CA ASP A 7 2.94 29.50 -21.00
C ASP A 7 1.47 29.32 -20.57
N SER A 8 0.71 30.41 -20.59
CA SER A 8 -0.66 30.47 -20.06
C SER A 8 -1.60 29.49 -20.77
N ASN A 9 -1.28 29.13 -22.03
CA ASN A 9 -2.05 28.16 -22.79
C ASN A 9 -1.77 26.72 -22.32
N LYS A 10 -0.54 26.43 -21.91
CA LYS A 10 -0.17 25.12 -21.34
C LYS A 10 -0.78 24.93 -19.94
N LEU A 11 -0.87 25.99 -19.15
CA LEU A 11 -1.53 25.96 -17.84
C LEU A 11 -3.06 25.79 -18.01
N LYS A 12 -3.68 26.47 -18.96
CA LYS A 12 -5.12 26.32 -19.27
C LYS A 12 -5.47 24.93 -19.78
N SER A 13 -4.64 24.30 -20.59
CA SER A 13 -4.87 22.92 -21.07
C SER A 13 -4.74 21.89 -19.95
N LEU A 14 -3.81 22.07 -19.01
CA LEU A 14 -3.64 21.22 -17.83
C LEU A 14 -4.84 21.34 -16.87
N ILE A 15 -5.27 22.58 -16.61
CA ILE A 15 -6.44 22.82 -15.76
C ILE A 15 -7.71 22.27 -16.43
N GLY A 16 -7.85 22.46 -17.76
CA GLY A 16 -8.98 21.95 -18.54
C GLY A 16 -9.13 20.42 -18.44
N ALA A 17 -8.04 19.68 -18.33
CA ALA A 17 -8.06 18.23 -18.17
C ALA A 17 -8.78 17.77 -16.87
N TYR A 18 -8.71 18.56 -15.80
CA TYR A 18 -9.38 18.24 -14.53
C TYR A 18 -10.89 18.50 -14.55
N TYR A 19 -11.41 19.29 -15.47
CA TYR A 19 -12.86 19.55 -15.60
C TYR A 19 -13.61 18.47 -16.40
N ASP A 20 -12.92 17.44 -16.91
CA ASP A 20 -13.55 16.32 -17.58
C ASP A 20 -14.37 15.50 -16.57
N ARG A 21 -15.61 15.12 -16.94
CA ARG A 21 -16.49 14.27 -16.12
C ARG A 21 -15.82 12.92 -15.74
N ARG A 22 -14.89 12.45 -16.55
CA ARG A 22 -14.10 11.24 -16.25
C ARG A 22 -13.28 11.41 -14.98
N MET A 23 -12.78 12.62 -14.69
CA MET A 23 -12.00 12.90 -13.48
C MET A 23 -12.82 12.74 -12.20
N LEU A 24 -14.09 13.15 -12.22
CA LEU A 24 -14.99 12.92 -11.08
C LEU A 24 -15.26 11.42 -10.85
N ARG A 25 -15.41 10.63 -11.91
CA ARG A 25 -15.55 9.17 -11.82
C ARG A 25 -14.29 8.52 -11.24
N ILE A 26 -13.12 8.97 -11.68
CA ILE A 26 -11.84 8.48 -11.19
C ILE A 26 -11.63 8.90 -9.72
N LEU A 27 -12.03 10.11 -9.33
CA LEU A 27 -12.04 10.53 -7.93
C LEU A 27 -12.89 9.59 -7.07
N LEU A 28 -14.10 9.26 -7.53
CA LEU A 28 -14.99 8.34 -6.84
C LEU A 28 -14.40 6.94 -6.73
N LEU A 29 -13.79 6.42 -7.82
CA LEU A 29 -13.06 5.16 -7.78
C LEU A 29 -11.93 5.18 -6.75
N GLY A 30 -11.20 6.30 -6.66
CA GLY A 30 -10.17 6.50 -5.63
C GLY A 30 -10.77 6.46 -4.22
N ILE A 31 -11.90 7.13 -3.98
CA ILE A 31 -12.60 7.10 -2.67
C ILE A 31 -12.99 5.66 -2.30
N ILE A 32 -13.57 4.93 -3.25
CA ILE A 32 -13.95 3.52 -3.08
C ILE A 32 -12.73 2.67 -2.72
N SER A 33 -11.58 2.90 -3.35
CA SER A 33 -10.32 2.19 -3.08
C SER A 33 -9.74 2.54 -1.69
N GLY A 34 -9.76 3.82 -1.31
CA GLY A 34 -9.17 4.28 -0.05
C GLY A 34 -9.99 3.96 1.20
N PHE A 35 -11.32 3.85 1.08
CA PHE A 35 -12.20 3.71 2.24
C PHE A 35 -11.99 2.42 3.07
N PRO A 36 -11.76 1.23 2.51
CA PRO A 36 -11.52 0.03 3.32
C PRO A 36 -10.31 0.13 4.24
N TRP A 37 -9.33 0.98 3.92
CA TRP A 37 -8.19 1.26 4.80
C TRP A 37 -8.60 1.93 6.11
N VAL A 38 -9.73 2.64 6.15
CA VAL A 38 -10.30 3.17 7.40
C VAL A 38 -10.58 2.03 8.38
N LEU A 39 -11.16 0.93 7.88
CA LEU A 39 -11.56 -0.22 8.67
C LEU A 39 -10.36 -0.91 9.30
N ILE A 40 -9.37 -1.28 8.47
CA ILE A 40 -8.23 -2.10 8.89
C ILE A 40 -7.09 -1.30 9.51
N ALA A 41 -6.90 -0.02 9.15
CA ALA A 41 -5.82 0.81 9.69
C ALA A 41 -6.26 1.68 10.86
N SER A 42 -7.44 2.30 10.80
CA SER A 42 -7.90 3.25 11.82
C SER A 42 -8.82 2.60 12.83
N ALA A 43 -9.98 2.09 12.37
CA ALA A 43 -11.00 1.56 13.26
C ALA A 43 -10.50 0.34 14.04
N LEU A 44 -9.95 -0.68 13.36
CA LEU A 44 -9.45 -1.88 14.02
C LEU A 44 -8.40 -1.56 15.09
N SER A 45 -7.44 -0.68 14.79
CA SER A 45 -6.37 -0.38 15.74
C SER A 45 -6.87 0.31 17.02
N LEU A 46 -7.81 1.25 16.88
CA LEU A 46 -8.39 1.94 18.04
C LEU A 46 -9.37 1.04 18.79
N TRP A 47 -10.22 0.29 18.10
CA TRP A 47 -11.11 -0.68 18.71
C TRP A 47 -10.35 -1.67 19.60
N LEU A 48 -9.30 -2.32 19.04
CA LEU A 48 -8.47 -3.24 19.83
C LEU A 48 -7.80 -2.55 21.03
N LYS A 49 -7.37 -1.28 20.86
CA LYS A 49 -6.75 -0.51 21.95
C LYS A 49 -7.74 -0.20 23.07
N GLU A 50 -8.94 0.20 22.75
CA GLU A 50 -9.97 0.58 23.73
C GLU A 50 -10.56 -0.62 24.46
N GLU A 51 -10.52 -1.79 23.85
CA GLU A 51 -10.83 -3.08 24.50
C GLU A 51 -9.66 -3.63 25.36
N GLY A 52 -8.60 -2.83 25.56
CA GLY A 52 -7.51 -3.15 26.48
C GLY A 52 -6.44 -4.09 25.95
N LEU A 53 -6.44 -4.40 24.64
CA LEU A 53 -5.44 -5.28 24.05
C LEU A 53 -4.04 -4.64 24.00
N SER A 54 -2.99 -5.46 24.09
CA SER A 54 -1.60 -5.00 24.13
C SER A 54 -1.18 -4.33 22.84
N ARG A 55 -0.22 -3.38 22.92
CA ARG A 55 0.40 -2.73 21.74
C ARG A 55 1.02 -3.75 20.79
N SER A 56 1.63 -4.79 21.35
CA SER A 56 2.19 -5.91 20.60
C SER A 56 1.12 -6.60 19.77
N THR A 57 -0.01 -6.96 20.36
CA THR A 57 -1.16 -7.58 19.66
C THR A 57 -1.66 -6.69 18.52
N ILE A 58 -1.81 -5.38 18.76
CA ILE A 58 -2.24 -4.41 17.74
C ILE A 58 -1.21 -4.30 16.62
N GLY A 59 0.08 -4.29 16.95
CA GLY A 59 1.17 -4.30 15.99
C GLY A 59 1.09 -5.53 15.07
N TRP A 60 0.97 -6.72 15.68
CA TRP A 60 0.88 -7.97 14.95
C TRP A 60 -0.39 -8.11 14.10
N ALA A 61 -1.52 -7.60 14.55
CA ALA A 61 -2.73 -7.50 13.74
C ALA A 61 -2.49 -6.76 12.41
N GLY A 62 -1.47 -5.89 12.36
CA GLY A 62 -1.03 -5.21 11.13
C GLY A 62 -0.45 -6.10 10.04
N LEU A 63 -0.14 -7.37 10.31
CA LEU A 63 0.27 -8.31 9.26
C LEU A 63 -0.79 -8.52 8.17
N ILE A 64 -2.06 -8.22 8.45
CA ILE A 64 -3.12 -8.23 7.44
C ILE A 64 -2.78 -7.33 6.23
N PHE A 65 -2.00 -6.26 6.43
CA PHE A 65 -1.52 -5.42 5.33
C PHE A 65 -0.49 -6.10 4.42
N GLY A 66 0.08 -7.23 4.84
CA GLY A 66 0.97 -8.05 4.01
C GLY A 66 0.34 -8.49 2.70
N VAL A 67 -0.98 -8.64 2.67
CA VAL A 67 -1.77 -8.94 1.48
C VAL A 67 -1.46 -7.98 0.33
N TYR A 68 -1.28 -6.69 0.62
CA TYR A 68 -0.97 -5.68 -0.41
C TYR A 68 0.44 -5.80 -1.00
N ALA A 69 1.35 -6.48 -0.30
CA ALA A 69 2.68 -6.78 -0.83
C ALA A 69 2.67 -7.94 -1.83
N PHE A 70 1.65 -8.80 -1.78
CA PHE A 70 1.55 -10.01 -2.60
C PHE A 70 0.39 -9.97 -3.62
N ASN A 71 -0.39 -8.89 -3.65
CA ASN A 71 -1.60 -8.79 -4.48
C ASN A 71 -1.31 -8.94 -5.99
N PHE A 72 -0.11 -8.61 -6.45
CA PHE A 72 0.32 -8.82 -7.83
C PHE A 72 0.29 -10.30 -8.26
N LEU A 73 0.37 -11.24 -7.31
CA LEU A 73 0.36 -12.67 -7.61
C LEU A 73 -0.99 -13.17 -8.15
N TRP A 74 -2.10 -12.59 -7.69
CA TRP A 74 -3.44 -13.01 -8.14
C TRP A 74 -4.11 -11.99 -9.09
N ALA A 75 -3.47 -10.86 -9.38
CA ALA A 75 -3.98 -9.91 -10.37
C ALA A 75 -4.35 -10.56 -11.71
N PRO A 76 -3.58 -11.52 -12.25
CA PRO A 76 -3.93 -12.23 -13.47
C PRO A 76 -5.18 -13.10 -13.39
N ILE A 77 -5.42 -13.65 -12.21
CA ILE A 77 -6.64 -14.45 -11.97
C ILE A 77 -7.84 -13.53 -12.05
N ILE A 78 -7.74 -12.34 -11.43
CA ILE A 78 -8.79 -11.32 -11.45
C ILE A 78 -9.09 -10.84 -12.87
N ASP A 79 -8.08 -10.72 -13.71
CA ASP A 79 -8.26 -10.34 -15.11
C ASP A 79 -9.07 -11.38 -15.92
N ARG A 80 -9.03 -12.66 -15.55
CA ARG A 80 -9.66 -13.77 -16.27
C ARG A 80 -11.00 -14.21 -15.70
N VAL A 81 -11.22 -14.08 -14.39
CA VAL A 81 -12.42 -14.55 -13.71
C VAL A 81 -13.62 -13.71 -14.11
N ARG A 82 -14.62 -14.36 -14.70
CA ARG A 82 -15.92 -13.76 -15.04
C ARG A 82 -16.98 -14.28 -14.09
N LEU A 83 -17.66 -13.37 -13.40
CA LEU A 83 -18.76 -13.73 -12.52
C LEU A 83 -20.02 -13.99 -13.34
N PRO A 84 -20.61 -15.22 -13.28
CA PRO A 84 -21.84 -15.52 -13.99
C PRO A 84 -22.92 -14.46 -13.63
N PHE A 85 -23.76 -14.09 -14.58
CA PHE A 85 -24.83 -13.09 -14.47
C PHE A 85 -24.36 -11.65 -14.23
N LEU A 86 -23.45 -11.38 -13.24
CA LEU A 86 -23.01 -10.03 -12.91
C LEU A 86 -22.19 -9.40 -14.04
N THR A 87 -21.18 -10.11 -14.55
CA THR A 87 -20.31 -9.60 -15.62
C THR A 87 -21.10 -9.21 -16.87
N ASN A 88 -22.15 -9.97 -17.22
CA ASN A 88 -22.98 -9.67 -18.38
C ASN A 88 -23.89 -8.45 -18.19
N LYS A 89 -24.32 -8.16 -16.95
CA LYS A 89 -25.24 -7.04 -16.63
C LYS A 89 -24.50 -5.73 -16.42
N ILE A 90 -23.45 -5.74 -15.60
CA ILE A 90 -22.80 -4.51 -15.10
C ILE A 90 -21.36 -4.33 -15.58
N GLY A 91 -20.81 -5.33 -16.28
CA GLY A 91 -19.44 -5.33 -16.77
C GLY A 91 -18.48 -6.12 -15.89
N HIS A 92 -17.29 -6.42 -16.44
CA HIS A 92 -16.30 -7.28 -15.79
C HIS A 92 -15.68 -6.64 -14.54
N ARG A 93 -15.13 -5.44 -14.67
CA ARG A 93 -14.45 -4.74 -13.56
C ARG A 93 -15.43 -4.38 -12.45
N LYS A 94 -16.58 -3.82 -12.82
CA LYS A 94 -17.61 -3.43 -11.85
C LYS A 94 -18.15 -4.63 -11.07
N SER A 95 -18.31 -5.79 -11.71
CA SER A 95 -18.81 -7.00 -11.05
C SER A 95 -17.85 -7.49 -9.97
N ILE A 96 -16.53 -7.42 -10.21
CA ILE A 96 -15.50 -7.81 -9.23
C ILE A 96 -15.47 -6.80 -8.08
N ILE A 97 -15.50 -5.48 -8.38
CA ILE A 97 -15.53 -4.45 -7.33
C ILE A 97 -16.75 -4.63 -6.43
N LEU A 98 -17.93 -4.84 -7.01
CA LEU A 98 -19.16 -5.06 -6.26
C LEU A 98 -19.10 -6.32 -5.39
N LEU A 99 -18.52 -7.43 -5.91
CA LEU A 99 -18.32 -8.64 -5.12
C LEU A 99 -17.40 -8.39 -3.92
N MET A 100 -16.28 -7.71 -4.13
CA MET A 100 -15.34 -7.40 -3.03
C MET A 100 -15.99 -6.51 -1.98
N GLN A 101 -16.73 -5.49 -2.39
CA GLN A 101 -17.47 -4.63 -1.46
C GLN A 101 -18.58 -5.39 -0.72
N THR A 102 -19.24 -6.36 -1.36
CA THR A 102 -20.22 -7.23 -0.69
C THR A 102 -19.55 -8.07 0.39
N ILE A 103 -18.36 -8.63 0.11
CA ILE A 103 -17.59 -9.37 1.13
C ILE A 103 -17.21 -8.43 2.29
N ILE A 104 -16.77 -7.20 2.02
CA ILE A 104 -16.46 -6.23 3.07
C ILE A 104 -17.71 -5.91 3.93
N LEU A 105 -18.88 -5.74 3.30
CA LEU A 105 -20.14 -5.55 4.05
C LEU A 105 -20.46 -6.73 4.97
N ILE A 106 -20.30 -7.96 4.50
CA ILE A 106 -20.49 -9.18 5.32
C ILE A 106 -19.49 -9.19 6.48
N CYS A 107 -18.22 -8.82 6.22
CA CYS A 107 -17.21 -8.71 7.27
C CYS A 107 -17.57 -7.67 8.33
N LEU A 108 -18.14 -6.54 7.95
CA LEU A 108 -18.61 -5.51 8.89
C LEU A 108 -19.82 -5.97 9.71
N ILE A 109 -20.74 -6.74 9.13
CA ILE A 109 -21.84 -7.39 9.87
C ILE A 109 -21.24 -8.33 10.93
N ILE A 110 -20.23 -9.11 10.60
CA ILE A 110 -19.57 -9.99 11.56
C ILE A 110 -18.90 -9.17 12.67
N TRP A 111 -18.15 -8.10 12.33
CA TRP A 111 -17.53 -7.23 13.33
C TRP A 111 -18.54 -6.52 14.23
N SER A 112 -19.74 -6.20 13.71
CA SER A 112 -20.78 -5.52 14.50
C SER A 112 -21.41 -6.37 15.61
N VAL A 113 -21.09 -7.68 15.67
CA VAL A 113 -21.61 -8.61 16.69
C VAL A 113 -20.50 -9.29 17.51
N LEU A 114 -19.23 -8.97 17.26
CA LEU A 114 -18.09 -9.59 17.93
C LEU A 114 -17.52 -8.68 19.03
N GLU A 115 -16.90 -9.33 20.03
CA GLU A 115 -16.14 -8.69 21.10
C GLU A 115 -14.65 -9.08 20.97
N PRO A 116 -13.72 -8.12 20.91
CA PRO A 116 -12.29 -8.38 20.69
C PRO A 116 -11.64 -9.24 21.76
N THR A 117 -12.03 -9.06 23.00
CA THR A 117 -11.48 -9.82 24.15
C THR A 117 -11.77 -11.30 24.08
N GLN A 118 -12.90 -11.69 23.50
CA GLN A 118 -13.32 -13.09 23.40
C GLN A 118 -12.99 -13.72 22.04
N ASN A 119 -12.98 -12.91 20.96
CA ASN A 119 -12.96 -13.41 19.59
C ASN A 119 -11.80 -12.84 18.74
N LEU A 120 -10.66 -12.54 19.36
CA LEU A 120 -9.53 -11.85 18.70
C LEU A 120 -9.09 -12.51 17.40
N ALA A 121 -8.93 -13.83 17.39
CA ALA A 121 -8.50 -14.57 16.19
C ALA A 121 -9.51 -14.42 15.04
N LEU A 122 -10.81 -14.44 15.34
CA LEU A 122 -11.86 -14.26 14.35
C LEU A 122 -11.89 -12.82 13.85
N ILE A 123 -11.72 -11.83 14.71
CA ILE A 123 -11.66 -10.41 14.32
C ILE A 123 -10.48 -10.15 13.38
N ILE A 124 -9.30 -10.70 13.68
CA ILE A 124 -8.13 -10.61 12.81
C ILE A 124 -8.37 -11.35 11.49
N GLY A 125 -8.98 -12.53 11.51
CA GLY A 125 -9.36 -13.30 10.33
C GLY A 125 -10.33 -12.54 9.42
N VAL A 126 -11.35 -11.89 9.99
CA VAL A 126 -12.27 -11.01 9.27
C VAL A 126 -11.55 -9.78 8.73
N GLY A 127 -10.64 -9.17 9.50
CA GLY A 127 -9.77 -8.08 9.06
C GLY A 127 -8.89 -8.48 7.86
N LEU A 128 -8.38 -9.70 7.86
CA LEU A 128 -7.63 -10.27 6.73
C LEU A 128 -8.53 -10.43 5.49
N ALA A 129 -9.78 -10.89 5.67
CA ALA A 129 -10.75 -10.99 4.57
C ALA A 129 -11.07 -9.60 3.98
N ILE A 130 -11.22 -8.56 4.83
CA ILE A 130 -11.36 -7.17 4.38
C ILE A 130 -10.12 -6.74 3.58
N ALA A 131 -8.90 -7.03 4.07
CA ALA A 131 -7.66 -6.67 3.40
C ALA A 131 -7.51 -7.35 2.04
N ILE A 132 -7.83 -8.65 1.93
CA ILE A 132 -7.81 -9.40 0.65
C ILE A 132 -8.81 -8.80 -0.32
N SER A 133 -10.03 -8.52 0.13
CA SER A 133 -11.08 -7.92 -0.69
C SER A 133 -10.69 -6.53 -1.16
N SER A 134 -10.14 -5.70 -0.27
CA SER A 134 -9.67 -4.36 -0.60
C SER A 134 -8.49 -4.39 -1.59
N ALA A 135 -7.48 -5.23 -1.36
CA ALA A 135 -6.35 -5.35 -2.28
C ALA A 135 -6.76 -5.85 -3.67
N THR A 136 -7.73 -6.75 -3.74
CA THR A 136 -8.33 -7.24 -5.00
C THR A 136 -9.13 -6.15 -5.70
N GLN A 137 -9.90 -5.39 -4.94
CA GLN A 137 -10.64 -4.23 -5.42
C GLN A 137 -9.70 -3.16 -5.99
N ASP A 138 -8.58 -2.87 -5.31
CA ASP A 138 -7.61 -1.85 -5.74
C ASP A 138 -7.03 -2.16 -7.14
N ILE A 139 -6.62 -3.41 -7.37
CA ILE A 139 -6.15 -3.86 -8.70
C ILE A 139 -7.22 -3.62 -9.76
N THR A 140 -8.47 -3.96 -9.43
CA THR A 140 -9.59 -3.87 -10.38
C THR A 140 -9.97 -2.42 -10.65
N ILE A 141 -9.93 -1.56 -9.63
CA ILE A 141 -10.18 -0.11 -9.74
C ILE A 141 -9.10 0.55 -10.58
N ASP A 142 -7.82 0.20 -10.36
CA ASP A 142 -6.71 0.76 -11.15
C ASP A 142 -6.87 0.40 -12.64
N ALA A 143 -7.26 -0.84 -12.95
CA ALA A 143 -7.54 -1.24 -14.31
C ALA A 143 -8.72 -0.45 -14.91
N LEU A 144 -9.86 -0.37 -14.19
CA LEU A 144 -11.04 0.38 -14.64
C LEU A 144 -10.74 1.86 -14.85
N ARG A 145 -9.94 2.47 -13.97
CA ARG A 145 -9.49 3.87 -14.08
C ARG A 145 -8.68 4.10 -15.36
N ILE A 146 -7.69 3.24 -15.63
CA ILE A 146 -6.83 3.37 -16.81
C ILE A 146 -7.69 3.23 -18.08
N GLU A 147 -8.65 2.31 -18.06
CA GLU A 147 -9.55 2.07 -19.17
C GLU A 147 -10.53 3.23 -19.47
N GLN A 148 -10.76 4.14 -18.51
CA GLN A 148 -11.57 5.36 -18.72
C GLN A 148 -10.90 6.39 -19.64
N ILE A 149 -9.58 6.30 -19.87
CA ILE A 149 -8.79 7.29 -20.59
C ILE A 149 -8.09 6.63 -21.79
N LYS A 150 -8.13 7.28 -22.95
CA LYS A 150 -7.46 6.77 -24.14
C LYS A 150 -5.93 6.92 -24.00
N LYS A 151 -5.17 6.02 -24.63
CA LYS A 151 -3.69 6.00 -24.57
C LYS A 151 -3.07 7.30 -25.09
N GLU A 152 -3.70 7.89 -26.08
CA GLU A 152 -3.24 9.11 -26.76
C GLU A 152 -3.44 10.38 -25.91
N GLU A 153 -4.28 10.31 -24.87
CA GLU A 153 -4.62 11.44 -23.98
C GLU A 153 -3.67 11.51 -22.78
N SER A 154 -2.37 11.76 -23.00
CA SER A 154 -1.35 11.76 -21.94
C SER A 154 -1.64 12.76 -20.81
N ALA A 155 -2.16 13.95 -21.13
CA ALA A 155 -2.54 14.94 -20.13
C ALA A 155 -3.71 14.46 -19.26
N SER A 156 -4.76 13.87 -19.88
CA SER A 156 -5.89 13.27 -19.15
C SER A 156 -5.46 12.09 -18.29
N MET A 157 -4.48 11.29 -18.75
CA MET A 157 -3.93 10.18 -17.98
C MET A 157 -3.22 10.66 -16.71
N ALA A 158 -2.43 11.74 -16.79
CA ALA A 158 -1.77 12.35 -15.64
C ALA A 158 -2.78 12.97 -14.66
N ALA A 159 -3.79 13.69 -15.18
CA ALA A 159 -4.87 14.24 -14.37
C ALA A 159 -5.67 13.14 -13.67
N GLY A 160 -5.97 12.04 -14.38
CA GLY A 160 -6.66 10.86 -13.83
C GLY A 160 -5.85 10.18 -12.72
N ALA A 161 -4.53 10.06 -12.88
CA ALA A 161 -3.67 9.55 -11.82
C ALA A 161 -3.71 10.43 -10.56
N ALA A 162 -3.61 11.75 -10.71
CA ALA A 162 -3.72 12.69 -9.59
C ALA A 162 -5.09 12.61 -8.90
N MET A 163 -6.18 12.55 -9.68
CA MET A 163 -7.54 12.43 -9.13
C MET A 163 -7.76 11.11 -8.39
N ALA A 164 -7.16 10.01 -8.85
CA ALA A 164 -7.21 8.74 -8.14
C ALA A 164 -6.50 8.82 -6.78
N VAL A 165 -5.33 9.45 -6.72
CA VAL A 165 -4.58 9.66 -5.48
C VAL A 165 -5.36 10.56 -4.51
N VAL A 166 -5.90 11.68 -5.00
CA VAL A 166 -6.76 12.57 -4.20
C VAL A 166 -7.98 11.81 -3.68
N GLY A 167 -8.62 11.00 -4.54
CA GLY A 167 -9.75 10.16 -4.16
C GLY A 167 -9.37 9.16 -3.07
N TRP A 168 -8.24 8.46 -3.23
CA TRP A 168 -7.75 7.49 -2.25
C TRP A 168 -7.51 8.12 -0.87
N TRP A 169 -6.81 9.25 -0.82
CA TRP A 169 -6.59 9.98 0.43
C TRP A 169 -7.88 10.54 1.02
N THR A 170 -8.84 10.93 0.16
CA THR A 170 -10.18 11.37 0.61
C THR A 170 -10.92 10.19 1.25
N GLY A 171 -10.99 9.04 0.59
CA GLY A 171 -11.59 7.83 1.14
C GLY A 171 -10.98 7.43 2.48
N PHE A 172 -9.66 7.44 2.59
CA PHE A 172 -8.96 7.05 3.80
C PHE A 172 -9.00 8.10 4.91
N LYS A 173 -8.57 9.34 4.65
CA LYS A 173 -8.46 10.36 5.72
C LYS A 173 -9.81 10.96 6.09
N LEU A 174 -10.62 11.37 5.11
CA LEU A 174 -11.94 11.92 5.38
C LEU A 174 -12.89 10.82 5.90
N GLY A 175 -12.84 9.61 5.32
CA GLY A 175 -13.57 8.46 5.85
C GLY A 175 -13.14 8.12 7.28
N GLY A 176 -11.86 8.22 7.59
CA GLY A 176 -11.33 8.05 8.94
C GLY A 176 -11.82 9.13 9.92
N TYR A 177 -11.92 10.39 9.47
CA TYR A 177 -12.55 11.47 10.24
C TYR A 177 -13.98 11.11 10.61
N VAL A 178 -14.79 10.75 9.61
CA VAL A 178 -16.20 10.37 9.83
C VAL A 178 -16.33 9.17 10.78
N CYS A 179 -15.50 8.16 10.61
CA CYS A 179 -15.46 6.98 11.48
C CYS A 179 -15.23 7.36 12.95
N LEU A 180 -14.23 8.17 13.23
CA LEU A 180 -13.85 8.54 14.59
C LEU A 180 -14.86 9.47 15.24
N GLU A 181 -15.42 10.43 14.49
CA GLU A 181 -16.49 11.31 14.97
C GLU A 181 -17.75 10.54 15.35
N ILE A 182 -18.13 9.52 14.55
CA ILE A 182 -19.27 8.66 14.88
C ILE A 182 -18.98 7.88 16.16
N ALA A 183 -17.81 7.25 16.25
CA ALA A 183 -17.43 6.47 17.43
C ALA A 183 -17.40 7.33 18.71
N GLU A 184 -16.83 8.56 18.64
CA GLU A 184 -16.78 9.48 19.77
C GLU A 184 -18.17 9.93 20.21
N LYS A 185 -19.05 10.28 19.26
CA LYS A 185 -20.42 10.70 19.58
C LYS A 185 -21.25 9.60 20.22
N LEU A 186 -21.11 8.36 19.73
CA LEU A 186 -21.80 7.20 20.30
C LEU A 186 -21.28 6.88 21.71
N GLU A 187 -19.95 6.92 21.93
CA GLU A 187 -19.35 6.74 23.24
C GLU A 187 -19.86 7.80 24.24
N ASN A 188 -19.81 9.09 23.86
CA ASN A 188 -20.29 10.20 24.69
C ASN A 188 -21.81 10.16 24.95
N SER A 189 -22.57 9.46 24.11
CA SER A 189 -24.00 9.23 24.30
C SER A 189 -24.33 8.02 25.19
N GLY A 190 -23.29 7.34 25.73
CA GLY A 190 -23.44 6.21 26.62
C GLY A 190 -23.81 4.90 25.92
N VAL A 191 -23.46 4.72 24.67
CA VAL A 191 -23.67 3.47 23.93
C VAL A 191 -22.52 2.51 24.25
N ASP A 192 -22.78 1.42 24.97
CA ASP A 192 -21.77 0.44 25.42
C ASP A 192 -21.01 -0.19 24.22
N GLN A 193 -21.72 -0.54 23.15
CA GLN A 193 -21.17 -1.18 21.95
C GLN A 193 -20.98 -0.17 20.80
N TYR A 194 -20.37 0.99 21.09
CA TYR A 194 -20.26 2.09 20.12
C TYR A 194 -19.42 1.73 18.88
N TRP A 195 -18.41 0.86 19.00
CA TRP A 195 -17.67 0.39 17.82
C TRP A 195 -18.52 -0.47 16.90
N GLN A 196 -19.29 -1.41 17.45
CA GLN A 196 -20.20 -2.27 16.70
C GLN A 196 -21.26 -1.44 15.95
N VAL A 197 -21.81 -0.43 16.61
CA VAL A 197 -22.75 0.53 15.98
C VAL A 197 -22.03 1.39 14.92
N THR A 198 -20.81 1.81 15.19
CA THR A 198 -19.99 2.56 14.20
C THR A 198 -19.82 1.74 12.92
N PHE A 199 -19.54 0.43 12.99
CA PHE A 199 -19.42 -0.42 11.81
C PHE A 199 -20.72 -0.45 11.00
N ILE A 200 -21.88 -0.39 11.61
CA ILE A 200 -23.18 -0.31 10.91
C ILE A 200 -23.28 1.01 10.11
N PHE A 201 -22.85 2.14 10.68
CA PHE A 201 -22.80 3.41 9.94
C PHE A 201 -21.81 3.35 8.76
N LEU A 202 -20.64 2.73 8.94
CA LEU A 202 -19.65 2.58 7.88
C LEU A 202 -20.13 1.68 6.74
N MET A 203 -20.99 0.67 7.01
CA MET A 203 -21.69 -0.08 5.97
C MET A 203 -22.53 0.83 5.09
N GLY A 204 -23.23 1.83 5.67
CA GLY A 204 -23.98 2.82 4.92
C GLY A 204 -23.13 3.59 3.91
N ILE A 205 -21.91 3.95 4.29
CA ILE A 205 -20.94 4.63 3.37
C ILE A 205 -20.58 3.69 2.22
N ILE A 206 -20.29 2.41 2.46
CA ILE A 206 -19.99 1.45 1.40
C ILE A 206 -21.18 1.28 0.45
N VAL A 207 -22.40 1.23 0.96
CA VAL A 207 -23.61 1.17 0.14
C VAL A 207 -23.71 2.42 -0.76
N LEU A 208 -23.46 3.61 -0.22
CA LEU A 208 -23.41 4.85 -1.02
C LEU A 208 -22.32 4.80 -2.09
N CYS A 209 -21.14 4.27 -1.77
CA CYS A 209 -20.07 4.03 -2.74
C CYS A 209 -20.52 3.08 -3.87
N ASN A 210 -21.26 2.03 -3.56
CA ASN A 210 -21.81 1.09 -4.55
C ASN A 210 -22.85 1.76 -5.45
N VAL A 211 -23.71 2.62 -4.90
CA VAL A 211 -24.62 3.44 -5.70
C VAL A 211 -23.82 4.34 -6.65
N GLY A 212 -22.77 5.01 -6.15
CA GLY A 212 -21.86 5.80 -6.98
C GLY A 212 -21.18 5.00 -8.10
N LEU A 213 -20.71 3.78 -7.79
CA LEU A 213 -20.11 2.86 -8.75
C LEU A 213 -21.07 2.53 -9.91
N SER A 214 -22.40 2.49 -9.67
CA SER A 214 -23.38 2.19 -10.71
C SER A 214 -23.36 3.22 -11.85
N PHE A 215 -22.99 4.48 -11.57
CA PHE A 215 -22.93 5.56 -12.56
C PHE A 215 -21.62 5.59 -13.37
N ILE A 216 -20.63 4.75 -13.03
CA ILE A 216 -19.38 4.67 -13.77
C ILE A 216 -19.58 3.72 -14.97
N PRO A 217 -19.28 4.14 -16.21
CA PRO A 217 -19.37 3.26 -17.36
C PRO A 217 -18.28 2.18 -17.33
N GLU A 218 -18.61 1.00 -17.80
CA GLU A 218 -17.64 -0.07 -18.03
C GLU A 218 -16.94 0.17 -19.38
N SER A 219 -15.67 -0.21 -19.47
CA SER A 219 -14.91 -0.15 -20.72
C SER A 219 -15.33 -1.24 -21.71
N ASN A 220 -15.18 -0.98 -23.01
CA ASN A 220 -15.70 -1.82 -24.09
C ASN A 220 -15.15 -3.26 -24.10
N LYS A 221 -16.05 -4.22 -24.37
CA LYS A 221 -15.85 -5.67 -24.35
C LYS A 221 -14.80 -6.21 -25.34
N GLU A 222 -14.48 -5.49 -26.42
CA GLU A 222 -13.67 -6.00 -27.55
C GLU A 222 -12.16 -6.06 -27.28
N ARG A 223 -11.66 -5.28 -26.34
CA ARG A 223 -10.22 -5.18 -26.04
C ARG A 223 -9.65 -6.42 -25.35
N PHE A 224 -10.51 -7.21 -24.71
CA PHE A 224 -10.12 -8.35 -23.89
C PHE A 224 -9.77 -9.61 -24.69
N GLN A 225 -10.30 -9.77 -25.87
CA GLN A 225 -10.02 -10.95 -26.71
C GLN A 225 -8.58 -10.95 -27.26
N ASN A 226 -7.98 -9.78 -27.44
CA ASN A 226 -6.62 -9.67 -27.99
C ASN A 226 -5.51 -9.95 -26.97
N ILE A 227 -5.78 -9.82 -25.66
CA ILE A 227 -4.78 -10.11 -24.60
C ILE A 227 -4.63 -11.62 -24.35
N LEU A 228 -5.66 -12.41 -24.63
CA LEU A 228 -5.62 -13.87 -24.47
C LEU A 228 -4.79 -14.59 -25.53
N ASN A 229 -4.50 -13.92 -26.66
CA ASN A 229 -3.83 -14.54 -27.81
C ASN A 229 -2.33 -14.22 -27.90
N THR A 230 -1.78 -13.41 -27.01
CA THR A 230 -0.36 -13.07 -27.01
C THR A 230 0.39 -13.81 -25.89
N ASP A 231 1.33 -14.64 -26.31
CA ASP A 231 2.51 -15.12 -25.56
C ASP A 231 2.41 -16.36 -24.67
N ALA A 232 2.00 -17.49 -25.24
CA ALA A 232 2.32 -18.80 -24.65
C ALA A 232 3.68 -19.39 -25.10
N SER A 233 4.45 -18.69 -25.96
CA SER A 233 5.47 -19.37 -26.77
C SER A 233 6.93 -19.25 -26.32
N ASN A 234 7.27 -18.47 -25.26
CA ASN A 234 8.70 -18.26 -24.95
C ASN A 234 9.01 -18.25 -23.44
N THR A 235 8.74 -19.32 -22.72
CA THR A 235 9.18 -19.43 -21.33
C THR A 235 10.37 -20.36 -21.15
N ASN A 236 11.44 -19.82 -20.60
CA ASN A 236 12.62 -20.58 -20.28
C ASN A 236 12.42 -21.28 -18.91
N VAL A 237 12.10 -22.59 -18.93
CA VAL A 237 11.89 -23.43 -17.73
C VAL A 237 13.13 -23.37 -16.81
N GLU A 238 14.31 -23.13 -17.35
CA GLU A 238 15.55 -22.98 -16.60
C GLU A 238 15.53 -21.79 -15.63
N SER A 239 14.85 -20.71 -16.00
CA SER A 239 14.68 -19.53 -15.12
C SER A 239 13.81 -19.84 -13.90
N VAL A 240 12.79 -20.70 -14.05
CA VAL A 240 11.93 -21.15 -12.94
C VAL A 240 12.73 -22.01 -11.96
N VAL A 241 13.56 -22.91 -12.47
CA VAL A 241 14.40 -23.75 -11.64
C VAL A 241 15.41 -22.89 -10.87
N LYS A 242 16.03 -21.89 -11.50
CA LYS A 242 16.94 -20.96 -10.83
C LYS A 242 16.23 -20.14 -9.73
N ALA A 243 15.02 -19.66 -9.99
CA ALA A 243 14.22 -18.94 -9.01
C ALA A 243 13.85 -19.84 -7.81
N SER A 244 13.47 -21.10 -8.05
CA SER A 244 13.15 -22.05 -6.98
C SER A 244 14.34 -22.30 -6.05
N TYR A 245 15.53 -22.50 -6.59
CA TYR A 245 16.75 -22.63 -5.78
C TYR A 245 17.07 -21.38 -4.96
N LEU A 246 16.84 -20.19 -5.52
CA LEU A 246 17.02 -18.92 -4.80
C LEU A 246 16.08 -18.82 -3.59
N PHE A 247 14.79 -19.14 -3.77
CA PHE A 247 13.81 -19.16 -2.68
C PHE A 247 14.16 -20.18 -1.60
N ILE A 248 14.58 -21.39 -1.99
CA ILE A 248 15.04 -22.43 -1.06
C ILE A 248 16.28 -21.97 -0.28
N ALA A 249 17.26 -21.36 -0.96
CA ALA A 249 18.48 -20.89 -0.32
C ALA A 249 18.22 -19.75 0.68
N ILE A 250 17.41 -18.75 0.29
CA ILE A 250 17.02 -17.66 1.19
C ILE A 250 16.21 -18.20 2.37
N GLY A 251 15.27 -19.11 2.12
CA GLY A 251 14.45 -19.73 3.14
C GLY A 251 15.28 -20.54 4.13
N ALA A 252 16.22 -21.33 3.66
CA ALA A 252 17.14 -22.11 4.50
C ALA A 252 18.03 -21.20 5.35
N LEU A 253 18.54 -20.10 4.77
CA LEU A 253 19.33 -19.12 5.51
C LEU A 253 18.50 -18.43 6.61
N CYS A 254 17.29 -17.99 6.29
CA CYS A 254 16.38 -17.40 7.29
C CYS A 254 16.00 -18.40 8.38
N PHE A 255 15.77 -19.66 8.03
CA PHE A 255 15.49 -20.73 8.98
C PHE A 255 16.66 -20.95 9.94
N LEU A 256 17.88 -21.05 9.43
CA LEU A 256 19.11 -21.21 10.24
C LEU A 256 19.34 -20.00 11.16
N ILE A 257 19.15 -18.79 10.66
CA ILE A 257 19.21 -17.57 11.47
C ILE A 257 18.14 -17.61 12.58
N GLY A 258 16.92 -18.04 12.26
CA GLY A 258 15.84 -18.17 13.23
C GLY A 258 16.15 -19.18 14.33
N GLN A 259 16.76 -20.30 13.99
CA GLN A 259 17.21 -21.32 14.95
C GLN A 259 18.37 -20.81 15.82
N PHE A 260 19.35 -20.14 15.22
CA PHE A 260 20.53 -19.64 15.94
C PHE A 260 20.20 -18.56 16.96
N PHE A 261 19.25 -17.64 16.61
CA PHE A 261 18.84 -16.56 17.49
C PHE A 261 17.55 -16.85 18.28
N GLU A 262 17.06 -18.11 18.24
CA GLU A 262 15.81 -18.55 18.90
C GLU A 262 14.59 -17.67 18.54
N LYS A 263 14.58 -17.12 17.31
CA LYS A 263 13.50 -16.26 16.81
C LYS A 263 12.55 -17.05 15.94
N ILE A 264 11.44 -17.47 16.51
CA ILE A 264 10.37 -18.25 15.86
C ILE A 264 9.88 -17.66 14.53
N TRP A 265 9.99 -16.36 14.37
CA TRP A 265 9.66 -15.57 13.19
C TRP A 265 10.53 -15.88 11.99
N PHE A 266 11.87 -15.85 12.17
CA PHE A 266 12.81 -16.18 11.13
C PHE A 266 12.71 -17.66 10.78
N THR A 267 12.40 -18.51 11.77
CA THR A 267 12.19 -19.95 11.57
C THR A 267 10.94 -20.17 10.70
N ASN A 268 9.80 -19.60 11.06
CA ASN A 268 8.56 -19.77 10.32
C ASN A 268 8.59 -19.07 8.97
N GLY A 269 9.16 -17.87 8.89
CA GLY A 269 9.38 -17.16 7.63
C GLY A 269 10.31 -17.92 6.70
N GLY A 270 11.41 -18.45 7.22
CA GLY A 270 12.34 -19.29 6.47
C GLY A 270 11.65 -20.54 5.92
N LEU A 271 10.87 -21.23 6.74
CA LEU A 271 10.09 -22.40 6.31
C LEU A 271 9.10 -22.04 5.19
N THR A 272 8.45 -20.91 5.28
CA THR A 272 7.52 -20.43 4.24
C THR A 272 8.25 -20.23 2.91
N PHE A 273 9.43 -19.60 2.91
CA PHE A 273 10.23 -19.43 1.68
C PHE A 273 10.72 -20.77 1.12
N VAL A 274 11.11 -21.71 1.97
CA VAL A 274 11.47 -23.07 1.53
C VAL A 274 10.28 -23.77 0.88
N VAL A 275 9.08 -23.69 1.49
CA VAL A 275 7.87 -24.29 0.94
C VAL A 275 7.53 -23.66 -0.43
N ILE A 276 7.60 -22.34 -0.55
CA ILE A 276 7.39 -21.64 -1.82
C ILE A 276 8.40 -22.15 -2.86
N GLY A 277 9.68 -22.21 -2.54
CA GLY A 277 10.72 -22.70 -3.46
C GLY A 277 10.51 -24.15 -3.87
N VAL A 278 10.12 -25.03 -2.94
CA VAL A 278 9.78 -26.43 -3.23
C VAL A 278 8.54 -26.54 -4.13
N VAL A 279 7.52 -25.74 -3.88
CA VAL A 279 6.33 -25.66 -4.75
C VAL A 279 6.74 -25.24 -6.15
N PHE A 280 7.56 -24.20 -6.31
CA PHE A 280 8.13 -23.79 -7.60
C PHE A 280 8.94 -24.88 -8.29
N TYR A 281 9.73 -25.64 -7.53
CA TYR A 281 10.51 -26.76 -8.07
C TYR A 281 9.62 -27.91 -8.55
N ILE A 282 8.66 -28.35 -7.74
CA ILE A 282 7.67 -29.38 -8.11
C ILE A 282 6.92 -28.96 -9.37
N PHE A 283 6.51 -27.73 -9.46
CA PHE A 283 5.84 -27.20 -10.64
C PHE A 283 6.73 -27.22 -11.88
N SER A 284 8.02 -26.87 -11.76
CA SER A 284 8.94 -26.94 -12.91
C SER A 284 9.07 -28.39 -13.44
N PHE A 285 9.03 -29.36 -12.54
CA PHE A 285 9.00 -30.78 -12.89
C PHE A 285 7.70 -31.17 -13.64
N PHE A 286 6.54 -30.68 -13.17
CA PHE A 286 5.25 -30.91 -13.81
C PHE A 286 5.20 -30.29 -15.23
N ILE A 287 5.72 -29.10 -15.42
CA ILE A 287 5.79 -28.46 -16.74
C ILE A 287 6.63 -29.29 -17.71
N LYS A 288 7.79 -29.79 -17.26
CA LYS A 288 8.63 -30.69 -18.07
C LYS A 288 7.91 -31.96 -18.49
N LYS A 289 7.05 -32.50 -17.62
CA LYS A 289 6.40 -33.79 -17.81
C LYS A 289 5.10 -33.72 -18.63
N PHE A 290 4.31 -32.65 -18.49
CA PHE A 290 2.94 -32.58 -19.03
C PHE A 290 2.77 -31.55 -20.17
N GLY A 291 3.85 -30.84 -20.55
CA GLY A 291 3.80 -29.87 -21.66
C GLY A 291 3.12 -28.53 -21.31
N ALA A 292 3.22 -27.57 -22.26
CA ALA A 292 2.77 -26.19 -22.05
C ALA A 292 1.25 -25.98 -22.16
N GLU A 293 0.51 -26.95 -22.69
CA GLU A 293 -0.92 -26.80 -22.99
C GLU A 293 -1.84 -27.04 -21.78
N ASN A 294 -1.32 -27.57 -20.67
CA ASN A 294 -2.12 -27.82 -19.48
C ASN A 294 -2.45 -26.48 -18.77
N PRO A 295 -3.69 -26.21 -18.31
CA PRO A 295 -4.08 -24.98 -17.60
C PRO A 295 -3.19 -24.65 -16.38
N ILE A 296 -2.70 -25.67 -15.67
CA ILE A 296 -1.77 -25.51 -14.55
C ILE A 296 -0.42 -24.98 -15.05
N SER A 297 0.10 -25.56 -16.15
CA SER A 297 1.32 -25.09 -16.78
C SER A 297 1.19 -23.65 -17.27
N GLN A 298 0.05 -23.27 -17.88
CA GLN A 298 -0.20 -21.90 -18.34
C GLN A 298 -0.22 -20.90 -17.21
N THR A 299 -0.84 -21.21 -16.06
CA THR A 299 -0.82 -20.34 -14.88
C THR A 299 0.60 -20.16 -14.36
N PHE A 300 1.41 -21.20 -14.42
CA PHE A 300 2.79 -21.16 -13.96
C PHE A 300 3.72 -20.43 -14.93
N TYR A 301 3.57 -20.62 -16.22
CA TYR A 301 4.23 -19.82 -17.26
C TYR A 301 3.94 -18.33 -17.06
N TYR A 302 2.71 -18.02 -16.70
CA TYR A 302 2.31 -16.66 -16.40
C TYR A 302 3.05 -16.11 -15.16
N LEU A 303 3.08 -16.85 -14.04
CA LEU A 303 3.78 -16.44 -12.83
C LEU A 303 5.28 -16.27 -13.07
N ASN A 304 5.88 -17.13 -13.87
CA ASN A 304 7.29 -17.01 -14.25
C ASN A 304 7.54 -15.73 -15.07
N ASN A 305 6.69 -15.44 -16.04
CA ASN A 305 6.81 -14.22 -16.86
C ASN A 305 6.58 -12.96 -16.04
N VAL A 306 5.68 -13.00 -15.06
CA VAL A 306 5.35 -11.86 -14.20
C VAL A 306 6.42 -11.62 -13.12
N VAL A 307 7.10 -12.65 -12.65
CA VAL A 307 8.04 -12.54 -11.53
C VAL A 307 9.49 -12.75 -11.94
N ALA A 308 9.79 -13.89 -12.57
CA ALA A 308 11.18 -14.29 -12.80
C ALA A 308 11.86 -13.50 -13.93
N ASN A 309 11.18 -13.28 -15.05
CA ASN A 309 11.76 -12.54 -16.17
C ASN A 309 12.02 -11.06 -15.85
N PRO A 310 11.10 -10.29 -15.25
CA PRO A 310 11.36 -8.93 -14.82
C PRO A 310 12.46 -8.83 -13.78
N LEU A 311 12.52 -9.78 -12.85
CA LEU A 311 13.56 -9.81 -11.82
C LEU A 311 14.94 -10.10 -12.41
N SER A 312 15.04 -11.05 -13.35
CA SER A 312 16.29 -11.35 -14.05
C SER A 312 16.74 -10.19 -14.93
N SER A 313 15.82 -9.53 -15.64
CA SER A 313 16.10 -8.30 -16.42
C SER A 313 16.61 -7.18 -15.51
N PHE A 314 15.99 -6.98 -14.35
CA PHE A 314 16.42 -5.98 -13.38
C PHE A 314 17.86 -6.21 -12.91
N PHE A 315 18.23 -7.46 -12.57
CA PHE A 315 19.61 -7.77 -12.15
C PHE A 315 20.61 -7.74 -13.29
N ASN A 316 20.22 -8.13 -14.50
CA ASN A 316 21.07 -8.03 -15.68
C ASN A 316 21.42 -6.58 -16.03
N ASN A 317 20.44 -5.67 -15.93
CA ASN A 317 20.61 -4.26 -16.25
C ASN A 317 21.42 -3.49 -15.20
N ASN A 318 21.29 -3.84 -13.92
CA ASN A 318 21.92 -3.10 -12.82
C ASN A 318 23.16 -3.81 -12.22
N GLY A 319 23.35 -5.08 -12.49
CA GLY A 319 24.31 -5.93 -11.80
C GLY A 319 23.82 -6.34 -10.40
N VAL A 320 24.24 -7.51 -9.93
CA VAL A 320 23.70 -8.12 -8.68
C VAL A 320 23.94 -7.21 -7.46
N ARG A 321 25.15 -6.66 -7.30
CA ARG A 321 25.50 -5.84 -6.13
C ARG A 321 24.67 -4.54 -6.04
N ILE A 322 24.48 -3.87 -7.17
CA ILE A 322 23.71 -2.62 -7.24
C ILE A 322 22.22 -2.95 -7.13
N GLY A 323 21.76 -4.01 -7.79
CA GLY A 323 20.38 -4.47 -7.70
C GLY A 323 19.96 -4.80 -6.27
N ILE A 324 20.79 -5.50 -5.49
CA ILE A 324 20.54 -5.76 -4.07
C ILE A 324 20.51 -4.46 -3.26
N ALA A 325 21.42 -3.51 -3.51
CA ALA A 325 21.42 -2.22 -2.82
C ALA A 325 20.16 -1.38 -3.13
N ILE A 326 19.66 -1.43 -4.37
CA ILE A 326 18.39 -0.81 -4.76
C ILE A 326 17.22 -1.46 -4.03
N LEU A 327 17.14 -2.80 -4.01
CA LEU A 327 16.08 -3.53 -3.31
C LEU A 327 16.12 -3.26 -1.80
N ALA A 328 17.30 -3.23 -1.19
CA ALA A 328 17.47 -2.88 0.22
C ALA A 328 17.02 -1.44 0.49
N PHE A 329 17.38 -0.48 -0.37
CA PHE A 329 16.88 0.89 -0.29
C PHE A 329 15.36 0.95 -0.36
N VAL A 330 14.75 0.32 -1.36
CA VAL A 330 13.30 0.29 -1.57
C VAL A 330 12.58 -0.34 -0.38
N PHE A 331 13.14 -1.41 0.18
CA PHE A 331 12.58 -2.12 1.34
C PHE A 331 12.64 -1.28 2.63
N LEU A 332 13.72 -0.52 2.83
CA LEU A 332 14.01 0.17 4.09
C LEU A 332 13.60 1.65 4.11
N PHE A 333 13.44 2.30 2.96
CA PHE A 333 13.33 3.77 2.87
C PHE A 333 12.20 4.36 3.71
N LYS A 334 11.07 3.69 3.77
CA LYS A 334 9.89 4.16 4.52
C LYS A 334 9.66 3.45 5.85
N ILE A 335 10.68 2.79 6.40
CA ILE A 335 10.50 1.97 7.61
C ILE A 335 10.14 2.83 8.83
N GLY A 336 10.83 3.97 9.05
CA GLY A 336 10.55 4.87 10.17
C GLY A 336 9.14 5.46 10.11
N GLU A 337 8.71 5.92 8.91
CA GLU A 337 7.33 6.37 8.65
C GLU A 337 6.31 5.25 8.92
N ALA A 338 6.64 4.01 8.55
CA ALA A 338 5.74 2.88 8.74
C ALA A 338 5.55 2.51 10.22
N PHE A 339 6.62 2.55 11.03
CA PHE A 339 6.55 2.34 12.47
C PHE A 339 5.71 3.44 13.15
N LEU A 340 5.98 4.72 12.84
CA LEU A 340 5.18 5.85 13.31
C LEU A 340 3.72 5.68 12.89
N GLY A 341 3.46 5.50 11.61
CA GLY A 341 2.10 5.36 11.09
C GLY A 341 1.33 4.20 11.69
N ARG A 342 2.01 3.08 12.03
CA ARG A 342 1.39 1.91 12.65
C ARG A 342 0.95 2.16 14.09
N MET A 343 1.76 2.91 14.85
CA MET A 343 1.52 3.16 16.27
C MET A 343 0.93 4.54 16.57
N SER A 344 0.81 5.42 15.58
CA SER A 344 0.38 6.82 15.79
C SER A 344 -0.96 6.94 16.50
N LEU A 345 -1.98 6.17 16.10
CA LEU A 345 -3.31 6.24 16.72
C LEU A 345 -3.31 5.75 18.16
N VAL A 346 -2.56 4.67 18.45
CA VAL A 346 -2.37 4.14 19.79
C VAL A 346 -1.66 5.17 20.67
N PHE A 347 -0.58 5.74 20.15
CA PHE A 347 0.18 6.81 20.80
C PHE A 347 -0.70 8.02 21.15
N TYR A 348 -1.47 8.55 20.17
CA TYR A 348 -2.34 9.71 20.42
C TYR A 348 -3.35 9.42 21.54
N LYS A 349 -3.92 8.23 21.56
CA LYS A 349 -4.89 7.82 22.59
C LYS A 349 -4.22 7.71 23.95
N GLU A 350 -3.01 7.14 24.02
CA GLU A 350 -2.29 6.92 25.29
C GLU A 350 -1.75 8.21 25.92
N ILE A 351 -1.36 9.20 25.11
CA ILE A 351 -0.94 10.51 25.66
C ILE A 351 -2.13 11.40 26.02
N GLY A 352 -3.39 10.98 25.75
CA GLY A 352 -4.59 11.63 26.27
C GLY A 352 -5.41 12.43 25.26
N PHE A 353 -5.17 12.30 23.94
CA PHE A 353 -6.05 12.91 22.94
C PHE A 353 -7.37 12.17 22.81
N SER A 354 -8.47 12.92 22.69
CA SER A 354 -9.79 12.35 22.38
C SER A 354 -9.86 11.82 20.95
N LYS A 355 -10.87 10.99 20.63
CA LYS A 355 -11.13 10.55 19.25
C LYS A 355 -11.41 11.75 18.33
N GLY A 356 -12.14 12.76 18.84
CA GLY A 356 -12.40 14.01 18.11
C GLY A 356 -11.13 14.79 17.81
N ASP A 357 -10.21 14.90 18.77
CA ASP A 357 -8.90 15.53 18.51
C ASP A 357 -8.13 14.79 17.40
N ILE A 358 -8.10 13.45 17.46
CA ILE A 358 -7.46 12.62 16.44
C ILE A 358 -8.14 12.80 15.08
N ALA A 359 -9.48 12.84 15.06
CA ALA A 359 -10.25 13.07 13.84
C ALA A 359 -9.92 14.42 13.20
N ILE A 360 -9.87 15.48 14.00
CA ILE A 360 -9.57 16.84 13.49
C ILE A 360 -8.12 16.94 13.03
N TYR A 361 -7.14 16.64 13.90
CA TYR A 361 -5.73 16.93 13.62
C TYR A 361 -5.07 15.89 12.72
N SER A 362 -5.28 14.59 12.98
CA SER A 362 -4.64 13.53 12.18
C SER A 362 -5.39 13.23 10.88
N LYS A 363 -6.71 13.36 10.83
CA LYS A 363 -7.51 12.97 9.67
C LYS A 363 -7.93 14.18 8.82
N ALA A 364 -8.71 15.12 9.36
CA ALA A 364 -9.22 16.24 8.58
C ALA A 364 -8.10 17.20 8.15
N LEU A 365 -7.28 17.69 9.08
CA LEU A 365 -6.13 18.53 8.78
C LEU A 365 -5.13 17.79 7.89
N GLY A 366 -4.78 16.55 8.25
CA GLY A 366 -3.88 15.69 7.48
C GLY A 366 -4.40 15.37 6.08
N TRP A 367 -5.71 15.34 5.83
CA TRP A 367 -6.27 15.19 4.48
C TRP A 367 -5.92 16.39 3.60
N ILE A 368 -6.16 17.61 4.10
CA ILE A 368 -5.87 18.85 3.36
C ILE A 368 -4.37 18.96 3.08
N THR A 369 -3.54 18.81 4.13
CA THR A 369 -2.08 18.93 4.01
C THR A 369 -1.48 17.91 3.06
N THR A 370 -1.89 16.65 3.13
CA THR A 370 -1.39 15.61 2.21
C THR A 370 -1.70 15.94 0.75
N ILE A 371 -2.91 16.42 0.43
CA ILE A 371 -3.27 16.79 -0.95
C ILE A 371 -2.39 17.94 -1.44
N VAL A 372 -2.31 19.02 -0.68
CA VAL A 372 -1.54 20.23 -1.04
C VAL A 372 -0.05 19.87 -1.20
N PHE A 373 0.51 19.15 -0.25
CA PHE A 373 1.94 18.85 -0.26
C PHE A 373 2.33 17.77 -1.28
N THR A 374 1.41 16.88 -1.67
CA THR A 374 1.63 15.96 -2.79
C THR A 374 1.81 16.72 -4.10
N LEU A 375 0.99 17.74 -4.34
CA LEU A 375 1.09 18.58 -5.55
C LEU A 375 2.38 19.42 -5.56
N ILE A 376 2.72 20.03 -4.43
CA ILE A 376 3.95 20.83 -4.25
C ILE A 376 5.20 19.92 -4.37
N GLY A 377 5.18 18.77 -3.72
CA GLY A 377 6.26 17.78 -3.74
C GLY A 377 6.60 17.28 -5.14
N GLY A 378 5.56 17.05 -5.97
CA GLY A 378 5.74 16.71 -7.37
C GLY A 378 6.48 17.79 -8.16
N ALA A 379 6.12 19.05 -7.96
CA ALA A 379 6.79 20.18 -8.61
C ALA A 379 8.27 20.33 -8.21
N ILE A 380 8.60 20.09 -6.93
CA ILE A 380 9.97 20.14 -6.42
C ILE A 380 10.80 18.96 -6.96
N ALA A 381 10.25 17.75 -6.96
CA ALA A 381 10.93 16.55 -7.43
C ALA A 381 11.39 16.67 -8.88
N MET A 382 10.60 17.31 -9.73
CA MET A 382 10.96 17.56 -11.13
C MET A 382 12.16 18.51 -11.30
N ARG A 383 12.43 19.40 -10.34
CA ARG A 383 13.50 20.43 -10.45
C ARG A 383 14.82 20.03 -9.82
N SER A 384 14.80 19.23 -8.75
CA SER A 384 15.98 19.04 -7.86
C SER A 384 16.84 17.81 -8.20
N GLY A 385 16.41 16.96 -9.11
CA GLY A 385 17.03 15.66 -9.39
C GLY A 385 16.71 14.62 -8.31
N ILE A 386 16.39 13.41 -8.75
CA ILE A 386 15.69 12.41 -7.92
C ILE A 386 16.49 11.94 -6.71
N ILE A 387 17.80 11.72 -6.85
CA ILE A 387 18.65 11.23 -5.75
C ILE A 387 18.78 12.26 -4.62
N LYS A 388 18.96 13.55 -4.97
CA LYS A 388 19.00 14.63 -3.98
C LYS A 388 17.64 14.75 -3.28
N THR A 389 16.56 14.66 -4.04
CA THR A 389 15.20 14.71 -3.52
C THR A 389 14.94 13.60 -2.52
N LEU A 390 15.37 12.35 -2.80
CA LEU A 390 15.24 11.22 -1.89
C LEU A 390 16.05 11.39 -0.59
N ILE A 391 17.26 11.93 -0.68
CA ILE A 391 18.08 12.21 0.52
C ILE A 391 17.38 13.25 1.40
N ILE A 392 16.95 14.36 0.82
CA ILE A 392 16.22 15.43 1.55
C ILE A 392 14.93 14.87 2.16
N ALA A 393 14.17 14.08 1.40
CA ALA A 393 12.95 13.46 1.87
C ALA A 393 13.20 12.49 3.05
N GLY A 394 14.23 11.65 2.96
CA GLY A 394 14.60 10.74 4.04
C GLY A 394 15.00 11.47 5.31
N ILE A 395 15.80 12.54 5.19
CA ILE A 395 16.17 13.40 6.35
C ILE A 395 14.92 14.10 6.92
N ALA A 396 14.04 14.60 6.08
CA ALA A 396 12.80 15.24 6.53
C ALA A 396 11.90 14.26 7.30
N MET A 397 11.67 13.03 6.78
CA MET A 397 10.91 12.00 7.50
C MET A 397 11.55 11.63 8.85
N SER A 398 12.88 11.56 8.92
CA SER A 398 13.59 11.34 10.17
C SER A 398 13.36 12.49 11.17
N ALA A 399 13.44 13.73 10.70
CA ALA A 399 13.22 14.92 11.53
C ALA A 399 11.78 15.01 12.06
N THR A 400 10.77 14.60 11.27
CA THR A 400 9.37 14.59 11.72
C THR A 400 9.13 13.60 12.84
N ASN A 401 9.79 12.44 12.85
CA ASN A 401 9.69 11.48 13.95
C ASN A 401 10.21 12.09 15.28
N ILE A 402 11.21 12.98 15.22
CA ILE A 402 11.68 13.70 16.41
C ILE A 402 10.59 14.65 16.96
N LEU A 403 9.76 15.24 16.10
CA LEU A 403 8.63 16.06 16.56
C LEU A 403 7.60 15.23 17.35
N PHE A 404 7.40 13.96 16.97
CA PHE A 404 6.55 13.07 17.76
C PHE A 404 7.19 12.65 19.08
N SER A 405 8.53 12.52 19.15
CA SER A 405 9.21 12.37 20.44
C SER A 405 8.97 13.57 21.33
N LEU A 406 9.08 14.78 20.79
CA LEU A 406 8.80 16.01 21.53
C LEU A 406 7.34 16.06 22.01
N LEU A 407 6.38 15.66 21.15
CA LEU A 407 4.96 15.56 21.54
C LEU A 407 4.76 14.56 22.69
N ALA A 408 5.46 13.43 22.68
CA ALA A 408 5.41 12.44 23.76
C ALA A 408 5.89 12.99 25.09
N TRP A 409 6.95 13.80 25.09
CA TRP A 409 7.51 14.40 26.33
C TRP A 409 6.70 15.60 26.84
N VAL A 410 6.14 16.41 25.94
CA VAL A 410 5.33 17.60 26.29
C VAL A 410 3.93 17.19 26.75
N GLY A 411 3.40 16.06 26.24
CA GLY A 411 2.04 15.62 26.49
C GLY A 411 1.02 16.15 25.47
N PRO A 412 -0.30 16.11 25.78
CA PRO A 412 -1.38 16.32 24.81
C PRO A 412 -1.59 17.78 24.38
N SER A 413 -0.56 18.40 23.81
CA SER A 413 -0.61 19.74 23.24
C SER A 413 -1.23 19.72 21.84
N LYS A 414 -2.43 20.28 21.67
CA LYS A 414 -3.13 20.34 20.38
C LYS A 414 -2.36 21.13 19.31
N VAL A 415 -1.65 22.21 19.72
CA VAL A 415 -0.85 23.01 18.81
C VAL A 415 0.36 22.23 18.30
N LEU A 416 1.08 21.56 19.21
CA LEU A 416 2.23 20.71 18.82
C LEU A 416 1.79 19.52 17.99
N PHE A 417 0.63 18.93 18.28
CA PHE A 417 0.05 17.84 17.51
C PHE A 417 -0.26 18.27 16.07
N ALA A 418 -0.96 19.41 15.91
CA ALA A 418 -1.25 19.96 14.58
C ALA A 418 0.04 20.23 13.80
N PHE A 419 1.03 20.85 14.44
CA PHE A 419 2.33 21.15 13.82
C PHE A 419 3.08 19.88 13.42
N ALA A 420 3.15 18.87 14.29
CA ALA A 420 3.80 17.60 13.99
C ALA A 420 3.15 16.90 12.79
N VAL A 421 1.81 16.85 12.75
CA VAL A 421 1.07 16.23 11.62
C VAL A 421 1.29 17.00 10.31
N ILE A 422 1.24 18.33 10.30
CA ILE A 422 1.45 19.12 9.08
C ILE A 422 2.85 18.88 8.51
N ILE A 423 3.88 18.90 9.36
CA ILE A 423 5.26 18.73 8.92
C ILE A 423 5.52 17.27 8.50
N ASP A 424 4.91 16.29 9.18
CA ASP A 424 4.99 14.90 8.81
C ASP A 424 4.32 14.62 7.46
N ASP A 425 3.11 15.12 7.24
CA ASP A 425 2.42 15.00 5.95
C ASP A 425 3.20 15.65 4.80
N LEU A 426 3.86 16.79 5.06
CA LEU A 426 4.76 17.42 4.09
C LEU A 426 5.93 16.48 3.72
N ALA A 427 6.62 15.95 4.72
CA ALA A 427 7.75 15.07 4.54
C ALA A 427 7.34 13.75 3.85
N ALA A 428 6.23 13.14 4.30
CA ALA A 428 5.69 11.89 3.76
C ALA A 428 5.21 12.05 2.31
N ALA A 429 4.51 13.16 1.98
CA ALA A 429 4.06 13.44 0.61
C ALA A 429 5.26 13.64 -0.33
N PHE A 430 6.26 14.42 0.11
CA PHE A 430 7.48 14.66 -0.64
C PHE A 430 8.28 13.37 -0.88
N ALA A 431 8.44 12.55 0.17
CA ALA A 431 9.10 11.26 0.11
C ALA A 431 8.38 10.29 -0.81
N THR A 432 7.04 10.26 -0.77
CA THR A 432 6.23 9.38 -1.62
C THR A 432 6.40 9.72 -3.10
N VAL A 433 6.31 11.00 -3.47
CA VAL A 433 6.50 11.43 -4.86
C VAL A 433 7.90 11.10 -5.35
N ALA A 434 8.93 11.38 -4.54
CA ALA A 434 10.31 11.08 -4.88
C ALA A 434 10.55 9.57 -5.05
N PHE A 435 9.98 8.75 -4.15
CA PHE A 435 10.10 7.31 -4.18
C PHE A 435 9.42 6.67 -5.39
N VAL A 436 8.18 7.08 -5.68
CA VAL A 436 7.44 6.61 -6.87
C VAL A 436 8.16 7.01 -8.15
N THR A 437 8.69 8.24 -8.23
CA THR A 437 9.47 8.71 -9.37
C THR A 437 10.74 7.88 -9.54
N PHE A 438 11.45 7.60 -8.45
CA PHE A 438 12.67 6.79 -8.47
C PHE A 438 12.40 5.37 -8.98
N ILE A 439 11.37 4.70 -8.46
CA ILE A 439 10.97 3.38 -8.94
C ILE A 439 10.63 3.44 -10.43
N SER A 440 9.87 4.45 -10.87
CA SER A 440 9.45 4.59 -12.27
C SER A 440 10.62 4.79 -13.22
N LEU A 441 11.70 5.46 -12.77
CA LEU A 441 12.93 5.66 -13.57
C LEU A 441 13.83 4.42 -13.62
N LEU A 442 13.69 3.48 -12.70
CA LEU A 442 14.47 2.24 -12.66
C LEU A 442 13.89 1.13 -13.52
N VAL A 443 12.66 1.27 -13.95
CA VAL A 443 11.91 0.22 -14.63
C VAL A 443 12.25 0.18 -16.10
N ASP A 444 12.57 -1.03 -16.60
CA ASP A 444 12.78 -1.27 -18.02
C ASP A 444 11.45 -1.10 -18.79
N ARG A 445 11.49 -0.35 -19.89
CA ARG A 445 10.32 -0.09 -20.73
C ARG A 445 9.68 -1.35 -21.30
N SER A 446 10.44 -2.42 -21.45
CA SER A 446 9.94 -3.72 -21.92
C SER A 446 9.06 -4.44 -20.88
N PHE A 447 9.24 -4.13 -19.57
CA PHE A 447 8.54 -4.78 -18.44
C PHE A 447 7.98 -3.77 -17.44
N THR A 448 7.61 -2.58 -17.89
CA THR A 448 7.28 -1.43 -17.05
C THR A 448 6.30 -1.77 -15.91
N ALA A 449 5.13 -2.30 -16.24
CA ALA A 449 4.09 -2.57 -15.24
C ALA A 449 4.54 -3.61 -14.20
N THR A 450 5.19 -4.67 -14.65
CA THR A 450 5.58 -5.79 -13.80
C THR A 450 6.75 -5.45 -12.89
N GLN A 451 7.80 -4.78 -13.41
CA GLN A 451 8.92 -4.34 -12.57
C GLN A 451 8.50 -3.26 -11.57
N TYR A 452 7.62 -2.34 -11.99
CA TYR A 452 7.06 -1.35 -11.07
C TYR A 452 6.27 -2.02 -9.94
N ALA A 453 5.38 -2.95 -10.26
CA ALA A 453 4.59 -3.67 -9.28
C ALA A 453 5.48 -4.47 -8.31
N LEU A 454 6.52 -5.14 -8.81
CA LEU A 454 7.47 -5.87 -7.97
C LEU A 454 8.22 -4.96 -7.01
N LEU A 455 8.78 -3.85 -7.49
CA LEU A 455 9.50 -2.88 -6.65
C LEU A 455 8.58 -2.23 -5.63
N ALA A 456 7.36 -1.85 -6.02
CA ALA A 456 6.35 -1.32 -5.12
C ALA A 456 5.94 -2.35 -4.04
N SER A 457 5.80 -3.63 -4.42
CA SER A 457 5.53 -4.73 -3.49
C SER A 457 6.67 -4.95 -2.50
N VAL A 458 7.93 -4.88 -2.94
CA VAL A 458 9.10 -4.95 -2.04
C VAL A 458 9.06 -3.81 -1.01
N GLY A 459 8.77 -2.58 -1.43
CA GLY A 459 8.61 -1.44 -0.52
C GLY A 459 7.45 -1.61 0.45
N THR A 460 6.33 -2.16 -0.01
CA THR A 460 5.16 -2.47 0.84
C THR A 460 5.47 -3.60 1.82
N ALA A 461 6.15 -4.65 1.38
CA ALA A 461 6.58 -5.75 2.25
C ALA A 461 7.48 -5.25 3.38
N GLY A 462 8.47 -4.40 3.08
CA GLY A 462 9.35 -3.79 4.09
C GLY A 462 8.55 -3.01 5.15
N ARG A 463 7.66 -2.14 4.72
CA ARG A 463 6.79 -1.38 5.61
C ARG A 463 5.90 -2.28 6.47
N THR A 464 5.25 -3.27 5.87
CA THR A 464 4.29 -4.12 6.58
C THR A 464 4.96 -5.08 7.54
N LEU A 465 5.96 -5.84 7.06
CA LEU A 465 6.61 -6.87 7.86
C LEU A 465 7.35 -6.27 9.06
N LEU A 466 8.14 -5.23 8.83
CA LEU A 466 8.94 -4.65 9.90
C LEU A 466 8.07 -3.82 10.85
N ALA A 467 7.16 -2.99 10.35
CA ALA A 467 6.31 -2.17 11.21
C ALA A 467 5.30 -2.99 12.05
N SER A 468 5.02 -4.25 11.70
CA SER A 468 4.21 -5.12 12.54
C SER A 468 4.83 -5.39 13.92
N SER A 469 6.17 -5.29 14.04
CA SER A 469 6.87 -5.40 15.31
C SER A 469 6.88 -4.11 16.15
N SER A 470 6.32 -3.02 15.64
CA SER A 470 6.37 -1.70 16.29
C SER A 470 5.74 -1.69 17.68
N GLY A 471 4.61 -2.39 17.86
CA GLY A 471 3.96 -2.53 19.17
C GLY A 471 4.83 -3.28 20.19
N ALA A 472 5.43 -4.41 19.78
CA ALA A 472 6.37 -5.15 20.62
C ALA A 472 7.61 -4.32 20.99
N MET A 473 8.06 -3.44 20.09
CA MET A 473 9.13 -2.51 20.36
C MET A 473 8.75 -1.48 21.42
N VAL A 474 7.54 -0.89 21.36
CA VAL A 474 7.04 0.04 22.40
C VAL A 474 6.92 -0.66 23.73
N ASP A 475 6.38 -1.89 23.77
CA ASP A 475 6.26 -2.70 25.00
C ASP A 475 7.65 -3.01 25.59
N GLY A 476 8.63 -3.38 24.74
CA GLY A 476 10.03 -3.62 25.14
C GLY A 476 10.75 -2.40 25.68
N LEU A 477 10.31 -1.18 25.30
CA LEU A 477 10.81 0.10 25.82
C LEU A 477 10.03 0.56 27.08
N GLY A 478 9.19 -0.29 27.67
CA GLY A 478 8.38 0.06 28.82
C GLY A 478 7.29 1.11 28.55
N GLY A 479 6.90 1.29 27.30
CA GLY A 479 5.91 2.29 26.88
C GLY A 479 6.49 3.69 26.67
N ASP A 480 7.81 3.84 26.62
CA ASP A 480 8.46 5.13 26.33
C ASP A 480 8.31 5.50 24.86
N TRP A 481 7.25 6.28 24.56
CA TRP A 481 6.97 6.79 23.24
C TRP A 481 8.05 7.75 22.72
N GLY A 482 8.67 8.55 23.59
CA GLY A 482 9.74 9.47 23.20
C GLY A 482 10.94 8.71 22.63
N LEU A 483 11.39 7.68 23.35
CA LEU A 483 12.49 6.82 22.90
C LEU A 483 12.10 6.01 21.65
N PHE A 484 10.85 5.52 21.57
CA PHE A 484 10.34 4.83 20.37
C PHE A 484 10.49 5.69 19.12
N PHE A 485 10.02 6.95 19.15
CA PHE A 485 10.12 7.83 17.98
C PHE A 485 11.54 8.27 17.66
N MET A 486 12.42 8.41 18.65
CA MET A 486 13.85 8.64 18.43
C MET A 486 14.50 7.47 17.67
N ILE A 487 14.19 6.22 18.06
CA ILE A 487 14.69 5.05 17.34
C ILE A 487 14.13 5.00 15.90
N THR A 488 12.85 5.28 15.70
CA THR A 488 12.26 5.30 14.36
C THR A 488 12.85 6.40 13.47
N ALA A 489 13.29 7.53 14.04
CA ALA A 489 14.03 8.56 13.33
C ALA A 489 15.37 8.04 12.78
N VAL A 490 16.07 7.21 13.54
CA VAL A 490 17.37 6.65 13.14
C VAL A 490 17.21 5.51 12.12
N MET A 491 16.04 4.86 12.06
CA MET A 491 15.78 3.73 11.14
C MET A 491 15.90 4.08 9.65
N VAL A 492 15.87 5.35 9.27
CA VAL A 492 16.06 5.76 7.88
C VAL A 492 17.53 5.68 7.44
N ILE A 493 18.48 5.73 8.37
CA ILE A 493 19.93 5.80 8.08
C ILE A 493 20.41 4.65 7.19
N PRO A 494 20.08 3.36 7.45
CA PRO A 494 20.50 2.27 6.58
C PRO A 494 20.05 2.45 5.13
N SER A 495 18.83 2.97 4.91
CA SER A 495 18.32 3.23 3.56
C SER A 495 19.09 4.34 2.87
N LEU A 496 19.44 5.42 3.58
CA LEU A 496 20.25 6.51 3.03
C LEU A 496 21.68 6.04 2.69
N ILE A 497 22.26 5.14 3.48
CA ILE A 497 23.55 4.50 3.16
C ILE A 497 23.43 3.73 1.85
N CYS A 498 22.40 2.89 1.69
CA CYS A 498 22.15 2.18 0.43
C CYS A 498 22.02 3.16 -0.75
N LEU A 499 21.28 4.26 -0.57
CA LEU A 499 21.10 5.29 -1.60
C LEU A 499 22.43 5.97 -1.98
N LEU A 500 23.29 6.27 -1.03
CA LEU A 500 24.62 6.83 -1.28
C LEU A 500 25.53 5.85 -2.04
N MET A 501 25.45 4.55 -1.73
CA MET A 501 26.22 3.52 -2.44
C MET A 501 25.84 3.41 -3.94
N ILE A 502 24.57 3.66 -4.27
CA ILE A 502 24.06 3.56 -5.65
C ILE A 502 24.13 4.89 -6.42
N LYS A 503 24.22 6.04 -5.73
CA LYS A 503 24.15 7.40 -6.29
C LYS A 503 24.98 7.61 -7.58
N ASN A 504 26.21 7.13 -7.58
CA ASN A 504 27.15 7.34 -8.71
C ASN A 504 27.18 6.17 -9.71
N LYS A 505 26.39 5.12 -9.47
CA LYS A 505 26.41 3.87 -10.25
C LYS A 505 25.13 3.65 -11.04
N ILE A 506 24.04 4.31 -10.65
CA ILE A 506 22.78 4.27 -11.40
C ILE A 506 22.79 5.37 -12.45
N ASN A 507 22.65 4.95 -13.70
CA ASN A 507 22.53 5.85 -14.86
C ASN A 507 21.04 6.02 -15.18
N LEU A 508 20.33 6.88 -14.41
CA LEU A 508 18.90 7.16 -14.56
C LEU A 508 18.54 7.83 -15.91
N ASN A 509 19.54 8.27 -16.68
CA ASN A 509 19.32 8.97 -17.96
C ASN A 509 19.61 8.09 -19.20
N LYS A 510 19.93 6.81 -19.02
CA LYS A 510 20.28 5.91 -20.15
C LYS A 510 19.25 4.82 -20.42
N GLN A 511 18.09 4.86 -19.72
CA GLN A 511 17.04 3.85 -19.94
C GLN A 511 15.81 4.47 -20.63
#